data_dea6129c8dd5a886d6c496dcfe05e576
#
_entry.id   dea6129c8dd5a886d6c496dcfe05e576
#
_cell.length_a   1.000
_cell.length_b   1.000
_cell.length_c   1.000
_cell.angle_alpha   90.00
_cell.angle_beta   90.00
_cell.angle_gamma   90.00
#
_symmetry.space_group_name_H-M   'P 1'
#
loop_
_entity.id
_entity.type
_entity.pdbx_description
1 polymer ?
#
loop_
_entity_poly.entity_id
_entity_poly.type
_entity_poly.pdbx_seq_one_letter_code
_entity_poly.pdbx_strand_id
1 'polypeptide(L)'
;AWNWGLDGKIIARPNSHEGFAAADDRYDQLVEVTCYETAGLIFVLLEGDGIEAKVHDMMGAALTELGHYDIADMQYIDSRTTELACNYKFFLDGFAESYHIAPLHKDSIHPFYYSNSTLVDQMSEVVHLVSPRKTIDKEFAKPESEQGQVLPYCTTEYLIAPNVLLTHQVDHIQFWRAYPVDGANRCRVELNVFWPKPLDAEAERKANLNVDLVWQVTTEEDFPQSIAIHRNLTSGALPELVFGQNEPALIYYHQNIAKAIGSDRLIPLVAITEGDGSFDHDPKGCT
;
A
#
# COMPACT_ATOMS: atom_id res chain seq x y z
N ALA A 1 34.37 -0.28 9.12
CA ALA A 1 35.07 -1.09 10.13
C ALA A 1 34.78 -0.65 11.58
N TRP A 2 34.01 0.41 11.79
CA TRP A 2 33.48 0.74 13.11
C TRP A 2 32.32 -0.20 13.43
N ASN A 3 32.23 -0.62 14.68
CA ASN A 3 31.23 -1.57 15.12
C ASN A 3 30.49 -1.00 16.34
N TRP A 4 29.15 -1.07 16.32
CA TRP A 4 28.28 -0.58 17.38
C TRP A 4 27.47 -1.75 17.97
N GLY A 5 27.17 -1.64 19.26
CA GLY A 5 26.25 -2.53 19.95
C GLY A 5 24.79 -2.30 19.58
N LEU A 6 23.91 -3.17 20.03
CA LEU A 6 22.48 -3.02 19.87
C LEU A 6 21.90 -1.81 20.67
N ASP A 7 22.69 -1.33 21.64
CA ASP A 7 22.41 -0.08 22.38
C ASP A 7 22.92 1.18 21.67
N GLY A 8 23.42 1.04 20.44
CA GLY A 8 23.96 2.12 19.61
C GLY A 8 25.35 2.61 20.00
N LYS A 9 25.95 2.10 21.09
CA LYS A 9 27.30 2.53 21.54
C LYS A 9 28.38 1.83 20.75
N ILE A 10 29.49 2.55 20.53
CA ILE A 10 30.63 1.98 19.84
C ILE A 10 31.26 0.85 20.66
N ILE A 11 31.46 -0.32 20.02
CA ILE A 11 32.16 -1.45 20.60
C ILE A 11 33.63 -1.41 20.18
N ALA A 12 33.90 -1.11 18.91
CA ALA A 12 35.24 -1.13 18.37
C ALA A 12 35.42 -0.10 17.25
N ARG A 13 36.56 0.58 17.31
CA ARG A 13 37.06 1.48 16.30
C ARG A 13 38.50 1.09 16.01
N PRO A 14 38.80 0.36 14.93
CA PRO A 14 40.16 -0.01 14.58
C PRO A 14 41.05 1.22 14.47
N ASN A 15 42.33 1.10 14.91
CA ASN A 15 43.34 2.17 14.92
C ASN A 15 42.90 3.44 15.69
N SER A 16 42.10 3.28 16.75
CA SER A 16 41.51 4.37 17.52
C SER A 16 42.59 5.33 18.06
N HIS A 17 43.68 4.79 18.60
CA HIS A 17 44.77 5.58 19.18
C HIS A 17 45.65 6.31 18.16
N GLU A 18 45.78 5.74 16.96
CA GLU A 18 46.68 6.28 15.93
C GLU A 18 46.00 7.27 15.00
N GLY A 19 44.74 6.96 14.59
CA GLY A 19 44.03 7.72 13.59
C GLY A 19 42.85 8.55 14.12
N PHE A 20 42.31 8.20 15.27
CA PHE A 20 41.04 8.76 15.78
C PHE A 20 41.16 9.26 17.23
N ALA A 21 42.36 9.48 17.75
CA ALA A 21 42.57 9.95 19.12
C ALA A 21 41.89 11.30 19.45
N ALA A 22 41.66 12.12 18.45
CA ALA A 22 40.97 13.41 18.56
C ALA A 22 39.51 13.36 18.08
N ALA A 23 38.96 12.16 17.82
CA ALA A 23 37.55 12.03 17.40
C ALA A 23 36.63 12.43 18.55
N ASP A 24 35.61 13.23 18.22
CA ASP A 24 34.62 13.72 19.14
C ASP A 24 33.73 12.56 19.61
N ASP A 25 33.39 12.51 20.91
CA ASP A 25 32.59 11.46 21.54
C ASP A 25 31.18 11.31 20.90
N ARG A 26 30.67 12.35 20.23
CA ARG A 26 29.41 12.27 19.47
C ARG A 26 29.41 11.19 18.38
N TYR A 27 30.57 10.74 17.91
CA TYR A 27 30.71 9.62 16.95
C TYR A 27 30.78 8.26 17.63
N ASP A 28 30.74 8.21 18.96
CA ASP A 28 30.77 6.98 19.73
C ASP A 28 29.40 6.35 19.91
N GLN A 29 28.36 7.05 19.43
CA GLN A 29 26.97 6.59 19.48
C GLN A 29 26.29 6.77 18.12
N LEU A 30 25.45 5.81 17.75
CA LEU A 30 24.52 5.96 16.64
C LEU A 30 23.45 7.00 17.00
N VAL A 31 22.93 7.68 15.99
CA VAL A 31 21.83 8.61 16.16
C VAL A 31 20.58 7.80 16.57
N GLU A 32 20.02 8.15 17.71
CA GLU A 32 18.76 7.56 18.16
C GLU A 32 17.59 8.15 17.39
N VAL A 33 16.67 7.31 16.96
CA VAL A 33 15.42 7.70 16.32
C VAL A 33 14.25 7.18 17.14
N THR A 34 13.20 8.01 17.26
CA THR A 34 12.01 7.64 18.02
C THR A 34 11.20 6.60 17.25
N CYS A 35 10.86 5.49 17.90
CA CYS A 35 10.07 4.39 17.35
C CYS A 35 8.77 4.20 18.14
N TYR A 36 7.73 3.77 17.43
CA TYR A 36 6.48 3.29 18.04
C TYR A 36 6.04 2.02 17.35
N GLU A 37 5.82 0.96 18.11
CA GLU A 37 5.37 -0.34 17.61
C GLU A 37 3.90 -0.55 17.96
N THR A 38 3.07 -0.78 16.97
CA THR A 38 1.64 -1.05 17.13
C THR A 38 1.10 -1.83 15.93
N ALA A 39 0.09 -2.68 16.14
CA ALA A 39 -0.57 -3.49 15.12
C ALA A 39 0.41 -4.32 14.25
N GLY A 40 1.56 -4.75 14.82
CA GLY A 40 2.61 -5.49 14.11
C GLY A 40 3.45 -4.64 13.15
N LEU A 41 3.32 -3.32 13.18
CA LEU A 41 4.08 -2.36 12.40
C LEU A 41 5.01 -1.54 13.28
N ILE A 42 6.16 -1.16 12.74
CA ILE A 42 7.14 -0.28 13.38
C ILE A 42 7.11 1.07 12.65
N PHE A 43 6.72 2.11 13.36
CA PHE A 43 6.76 3.48 12.90
C PHE A 43 8.02 4.16 13.42
N VAL A 44 8.63 5.01 12.60
CA VAL A 44 9.87 5.74 12.93
C VAL A 44 9.67 7.21 12.67
N LEU A 45 10.03 8.04 13.64
CA LEU A 45 10.03 9.49 13.52
C LEU A 45 11.47 9.98 13.50
N LEU A 46 11.90 10.55 12.37
CA LEU A 46 13.27 11.03 12.18
C LEU A 46 13.55 12.31 12.96
N GLU A 47 12.55 13.17 13.12
CA GLU A 47 12.66 14.45 13.84
C GLU A 47 11.40 14.77 14.62
N GLY A 48 11.56 15.33 15.83
CA GLY A 48 10.47 15.76 16.72
C GLY A 48 10.01 14.66 17.67
N ASP A 49 8.93 14.95 18.42
CA ASP A 49 8.40 14.14 19.50
C ASP A 49 6.96 13.70 19.24
N GLY A 50 6.43 12.83 20.12
CA GLY A 50 5.02 12.45 20.14
C GLY A 50 4.63 11.49 19.01
N ILE A 51 5.50 10.54 18.66
CA ILE A 51 5.28 9.57 17.58
C ILE A 51 3.98 8.78 17.77
N GLU A 52 3.65 8.36 19.01
CA GLU A 52 2.44 7.60 19.31
C GLU A 52 1.18 8.39 18.91
N ALA A 53 1.06 9.64 19.36
CA ALA A 53 -0.06 10.49 19.01
C ALA A 53 -0.15 10.73 17.49
N LYS A 54 0.99 10.99 16.85
CA LYS A 54 1.05 11.18 15.38
C LYS A 54 0.61 9.94 14.61
N VAL A 55 1.00 8.75 15.07
CA VAL A 55 0.59 7.49 14.44
C VAL A 55 -0.91 7.26 14.66
N HIS A 56 -1.44 7.50 15.85
CA HIS A 56 -2.88 7.40 16.10
C HIS A 56 -3.69 8.40 15.27
N ASP A 57 -3.22 9.63 15.15
CA ASP A 57 -3.88 10.66 14.34
C ASP A 57 -3.85 10.30 12.84
N MET A 58 -2.74 9.78 12.34
CA MET A 58 -2.57 9.38 10.93
C MET A 58 -3.39 8.14 10.58
N MET A 59 -3.31 7.12 11.42
CA MET A 59 -3.87 5.80 11.12
C MET A 59 -5.35 5.68 11.50
N GLY A 60 -5.82 6.41 12.50
CA GLY A 60 -7.20 6.37 12.94
C GLY A 60 -7.71 4.95 13.25
N ALA A 61 -8.89 4.62 12.73
CA ALA A 61 -9.53 3.31 12.91
C ALA A 61 -8.73 2.15 12.27
N ALA A 62 -7.87 2.44 11.29
CA ALA A 62 -7.06 1.41 10.63
C ALA A 62 -6.15 0.65 11.60
N LEU A 63 -5.66 1.29 12.68
CA LEU A 63 -4.87 0.58 13.71
C LEU A 63 -5.66 -0.53 14.40
N THR A 64 -6.94 -0.29 14.69
CA THR A 64 -7.81 -1.28 15.31
C THR A 64 -8.03 -2.47 14.37
N GLU A 65 -8.29 -2.21 13.09
CA GLU A 65 -8.49 -3.27 12.11
C GLU A 65 -7.21 -4.07 11.86
N LEU A 66 -6.08 -3.40 11.65
CA LEU A 66 -4.78 -4.05 11.45
C LEU A 66 -4.37 -4.89 12.67
N GLY A 67 -4.75 -4.48 13.88
CA GLY A 67 -4.52 -5.25 15.09
C GLY A 67 -5.19 -6.62 15.11
N HIS A 68 -6.25 -6.84 14.31
CA HIS A 68 -6.92 -8.14 14.19
C HIS A 68 -6.23 -9.12 13.23
N TYR A 69 -5.24 -8.67 12.46
CA TYR A 69 -4.53 -9.54 11.52
C TYR A 69 -3.33 -10.26 12.13
N ASP A 70 -2.96 -9.97 13.38
CA ASP A 70 -1.83 -10.58 14.09
C ASP A 70 -0.51 -10.52 13.28
N ILE A 71 -0.25 -9.40 12.62
CA ILE A 71 0.89 -9.22 11.68
C ILE A 71 2.23 -9.53 12.35
N ALA A 72 2.39 -9.19 13.65
CA ALA A 72 3.61 -9.46 14.41
C ALA A 72 3.95 -10.95 14.53
N ASP A 73 2.93 -11.81 14.49
CA ASP A 73 3.09 -13.26 14.60
C ASP A 73 3.22 -13.97 13.24
N MET A 74 3.07 -13.23 12.14
CA MET A 74 3.22 -13.80 10.81
C MET A 74 4.67 -14.18 10.51
N GLN A 75 4.83 -15.11 9.59
CA GLN A 75 6.12 -15.52 9.06
C GLN A 75 6.38 -14.78 7.74
N TYR A 76 7.57 -14.18 7.63
CA TYR A 76 8.07 -13.66 6.37
C TYR A 76 8.29 -14.80 5.37
N ILE A 77 7.81 -14.61 4.14
CA ILE A 77 7.91 -15.58 3.04
C ILE A 77 9.00 -15.17 2.07
N ASP A 78 8.81 -13.99 1.43
CA ASP A 78 9.68 -13.54 0.36
C ASP A 78 9.57 -12.03 0.15
N SER A 79 10.53 -11.47 -0.59
CA SER A 79 10.50 -10.10 -1.08
C SER A 79 10.88 -10.02 -2.54
N ARG A 80 10.28 -9.06 -3.23
CA ARG A 80 10.59 -8.70 -4.60
C ARG A 80 10.86 -7.21 -4.68
N THR A 81 11.76 -6.81 -5.55
CA THR A 81 12.10 -5.40 -5.75
C THR A 81 12.36 -5.11 -7.21
N THR A 82 11.88 -3.98 -7.69
CA THR A 82 12.19 -3.47 -9.03
C THR A 82 12.23 -1.94 -9.04
N GLU A 83 12.82 -1.37 -10.09
CA GLU A 83 12.76 0.06 -10.36
C GLU A 83 11.86 0.35 -11.56
N LEU A 84 11.04 1.39 -11.43
CA LEU A 84 10.13 1.84 -12.47
C LEU A 84 10.53 3.24 -12.95
N ALA A 85 10.46 3.46 -14.26
CA ALA A 85 10.67 4.77 -14.87
C ALA A 85 9.41 5.65 -14.78
N CYS A 86 8.88 5.81 -13.57
CA CYS A 86 7.71 6.64 -13.28
C CYS A 86 7.77 7.21 -11.84
N ASN A 87 6.88 8.17 -11.56
CA ASN A 87 6.66 8.63 -10.20
C ASN A 87 5.99 7.53 -9.38
N TYR A 88 6.40 7.36 -8.12
CA TYR A 88 5.90 6.31 -7.23
C TYR A 88 4.37 6.34 -7.03
N LYS A 89 3.74 7.52 -7.16
CA LYS A 89 2.29 7.65 -7.03
C LYS A 89 1.52 6.86 -8.10
N PHE A 90 2.05 6.76 -9.32
CA PHE A 90 1.39 5.97 -10.38
C PHE A 90 1.33 4.48 -10.07
N PHE A 91 2.31 3.95 -9.33
CA PHE A 91 2.22 2.61 -8.80
C PHE A 91 1.05 2.46 -7.82
N LEU A 92 0.93 3.38 -6.86
CA LEU A 92 -0.12 3.34 -5.85
C LEU A 92 -1.50 3.65 -6.43
N ASP A 93 -1.57 4.54 -7.43
CA ASP A 93 -2.79 4.86 -8.14
C ASP A 93 -3.43 3.62 -8.80
N GLY A 94 -2.61 2.71 -9.33
CA GLY A 94 -3.08 1.45 -9.91
C GLY A 94 -3.78 0.52 -8.91
N PHE A 95 -3.49 0.62 -7.61
CA PHE A 95 -4.20 -0.14 -6.57
C PHE A 95 -5.41 0.60 -5.99
N ALA A 96 -5.49 1.91 -6.21
CA ALA A 96 -6.53 2.74 -5.64
C ALA A 96 -7.86 2.75 -6.44
N GLU A 97 -7.95 1.95 -7.50
CA GLU A 97 -9.17 1.77 -8.29
C GLU A 97 -9.24 0.33 -8.83
N SER A 98 -10.43 -0.15 -9.17
CA SER A 98 -10.64 -1.52 -9.61
C SER A 98 -11.35 -1.66 -10.96
N TYR A 99 -11.63 -0.54 -11.65
CA TYR A 99 -12.31 -0.64 -12.95
C TYR A 99 -11.37 -1.14 -14.06
N HIS A 100 -10.04 -0.97 -13.91
CA HIS A 100 -9.06 -1.51 -14.86
C HIS A 100 -8.96 -3.05 -14.82
N ILE A 101 -9.47 -3.70 -13.76
CA ILE A 101 -9.38 -5.17 -13.60
C ILE A 101 -9.97 -5.90 -14.82
N ALA A 102 -11.12 -5.46 -15.34
CA ALA A 102 -11.72 -6.12 -16.48
C ALA A 102 -10.95 -5.93 -17.80
N PRO A 103 -10.53 -4.72 -18.20
CA PRO A 103 -9.80 -4.52 -19.45
C PRO A 103 -8.33 -4.95 -19.40
N LEU A 104 -7.63 -4.71 -18.28
CA LEU A 104 -6.19 -4.96 -18.18
C LEU A 104 -5.89 -6.39 -17.74
N HIS A 105 -6.59 -6.87 -16.72
CA HIS A 105 -6.33 -8.18 -16.10
C HIS A 105 -7.28 -9.29 -16.59
N LYS A 106 -7.77 -9.16 -17.80
CA LYS A 106 -8.80 -10.03 -18.39
C LYS A 106 -8.51 -11.52 -18.21
N ASP A 107 -7.27 -11.92 -18.44
CA ASP A 107 -6.84 -13.32 -18.47
C ASP A 107 -6.08 -13.73 -17.19
N SER A 108 -5.79 -12.78 -16.27
CA SER A 108 -5.04 -13.01 -15.04
C SER A 108 -5.95 -13.03 -13.79
N ILE A 109 -6.36 -11.87 -13.27
CA ILE A 109 -7.11 -11.78 -12.01
C ILE A 109 -8.60 -11.46 -12.18
N HIS A 110 -9.04 -10.90 -13.32
CA HIS A 110 -10.46 -10.64 -13.55
C HIS A 110 -11.38 -11.87 -13.39
N PRO A 111 -10.96 -13.13 -13.70
CA PRO A 111 -11.77 -14.30 -13.39
C PRO A 111 -12.12 -14.47 -11.90
N PHE A 112 -11.35 -13.85 -11.00
CA PHE A 112 -11.50 -14.00 -9.55
C PHE A 112 -12.14 -12.80 -8.86
N TYR A 113 -12.10 -11.60 -9.48
CA TYR A 113 -12.56 -10.35 -8.88
C TYR A 113 -13.71 -9.73 -9.67
N TYR A 114 -14.55 -8.98 -8.97
CA TYR A 114 -15.46 -8.03 -9.59
C TYR A 114 -14.69 -6.77 -9.96
N SER A 115 -14.95 -6.24 -11.15
CA SER A 115 -14.41 -4.96 -11.61
C SER A 115 -15.33 -3.82 -11.17
N ASN A 116 -14.76 -2.68 -10.80
CA ASN A 116 -15.51 -1.48 -10.40
C ASN A 116 -16.53 -1.71 -9.26
N SER A 117 -16.18 -2.55 -8.29
CA SER A 117 -17.07 -2.94 -7.18
C SER A 117 -16.38 -2.79 -5.81
N THR A 118 -15.36 -1.94 -5.72
CA THR A 118 -14.61 -1.69 -4.50
C THR A 118 -15.36 -0.70 -3.62
N LEU A 119 -15.55 -1.05 -2.35
CA LEU A 119 -15.97 -0.12 -1.32
C LEU A 119 -14.76 0.67 -0.84
N VAL A 120 -14.93 1.96 -0.62
CA VAL A 120 -13.85 2.85 -0.20
C VAL A 120 -14.28 3.61 1.03
N ASP A 121 -13.41 3.65 2.04
CA ASP A 121 -13.56 4.45 3.25
C ASP A 121 -12.29 5.23 3.55
N GLN A 122 -12.42 6.37 4.22
CA GLN A 122 -11.30 7.18 4.69
C GLN A 122 -11.18 7.09 6.20
N MET A 123 -10.15 6.40 6.66
CA MET A 123 -9.82 6.23 8.07
C MET A 123 -8.69 7.20 8.46
N SER A 124 -9.02 8.45 8.74
CA SER A 124 -8.06 9.54 8.93
C SER A 124 -7.21 9.79 7.66
N GLU A 125 -5.89 9.51 7.66
CA GLU A 125 -5.03 9.66 6.48
C GLU A 125 -4.78 8.33 5.75
N VAL A 126 -5.45 7.26 6.17
CA VAL A 126 -5.46 5.96 5.49
C VAL A 126 -6.69 5.86 4.61
N VAL A 127 -6.51 5.44 3.37
CA VAL A 127 -7.62 5.08 2.48
C VAL A 127 -7.78 3.57 2.53
N HIS A 128 -8.95 3.13 2.93
CA HIS A 128 -9.29 1.72 3.07
C HIS A 128 -10.18 1.29 1.91
N LEU A 129 -9.80 0.19 1.27
CA LEU A 129 -10.53 -0.39 0.14
C LEU A 129 -10.92 -1.83 0.47
N VAL A 130 -12.14 -2.21 0.09
CA VAL A 130 -12.65 -3.58 0.22
C VAL A 130 -13.14 -4.05 -1.15
N SER A 131 -12.41 -4.97 -1.74
CA SER A 131 -12.65 -5.48 -3.10
C SER A 131 -13.20 -6.92 -3.04
N PRO A 132 -14.47 -7.16 -3.45
CA PRO A 132 -15.06 -8.47 -3.39
C PRO A 132 -14.49 -9.40 -4.46
N ARG A 133 -14.20 -10.64 -4.06
CA ARG A 133 -13.92 -11.74 -4.98
C ARG A 133 -15.22 -12.39 -5.44
N LYS A 134 -15.25 -12.93 -6.64
CA LYS A 134 -16.43 -13.63 -7.19
C LYS A 134 -16.88 -14.83 -6.33
N THR A 135 -16.01 -15.32 -5.45
CA THR A 135 -16.37 -16.37 -4.48
C THR A 135 -17.42 -15.92 -3.46
N ILE A 136 -17.66 -14.60 -3.29
CA ILE A 136 -18.68 -14.03 -2.40
C ILE A 136 -20.10 -14.48 -2.81
N ASP A 137 -20.29 -14.80 -4.07
CA ASP A 137 -21.59 -15.31 -4.58
C ASP A 137 -22.05 -16.57 -3.85
N LYS A 138 -21.10 -17.37 -3.37
CA LYS A 138 -21.40 -18.57 -2.56
C LYS A 138 -22.03 -18.20 -1.22
N GLU A 139 -21.66 -17.07 -0.65
CA GLU A 139 -22.22 -16.57 0.60
C GLU A 139 -23.62 -15.98 0.35
N PHE A 140 -23.76 -15.16 -0.67
CA PHE A 140 -25.03 -14.55 -1.03
C PHE A 140 -26.07 -15.53 -1.60
N ALA A 141 -25.64 -16.70 -2.07
CA ALA A 141 -26.55 -17.78 -2.47
C ALA A 141 -27.23 -18.49 -1.30
N LYS A 142 -26.75 -18.30 -0.06
CA LYS A 142 -27.38 -18.82 1.14
C LYS A 142 -28.61 -18.00 1.51
N PRO A 143 -29.60 -18.60 2.23
CA PRO A 143 -30.67 -17.83 2.86
C PRO A 143 -30.09 -16.71 3.74
N GLU A 144 -30.71 -15.53 3.76
CA GLU A 144 -30.20 -14.36 4.50
C GLU A 144 -29.90 -14.67 5.98
N SER A 145 -30.73 -15.52 6.61
CA SER A 145 -30.52 -15.96 8.00
C SER A 145 -29.31 -16.88 8.22
N GLU A 146 -28.70 -17.39 7.14
CA GLU A 146 -27.53 -18.27 7.17
C GLU A 146 -26.27 -17.58 6.62
N GLN A 147 -26.40 -16.34 6.13
CA GLN A 147 -25.25 -15.57 5.66
C GLN A 147 -24.38 -15.15 6.84
N GLY A 148 -23.07 -15.35 6.68
CA GLY A 148 -22.07 -15.01 7.67
C GLY A 148 -21.30 -13.74 7.29
N GLN A 149 -20.04 -13.71 7.72
CA GLN A 149 -19.16 -12.60 7.42
C GLN A 149 -18.74 -12.59 5.95
N VAL A 150 -18.70 -11.41 5.34
CA VAL A 150 -18.27 -11.22 3.93
C VAL A 150 -16.77 -11.06 3.78
N LEU A 151 -16.07 -10.64 4.84
CA LEU A 151 -14.62 -10.37 4.82
C LEU A 151 -13.78 -11.55 4.30
N PRO A 152 -14.07 -12.83 4.59
CA PRO A 152 -13.36 -13.97 4.00
C PRO A 152 -13.45 -14.10 2.48
N TYR A 153 -14.30 -13.30 1.85
CA TYR A 153 -14.49 -13.26 0.39
C TYR A 153 -13.98 -11.97 -0.24
N CYS A 154 -13.31 -11.12 0.54
CA CYS A 154 -12.82 -9.82 0.09
C CYS A 154 -11.31 -9.71 0.24
N THR A 155 -10.70 -8.96 -0.66
CA THR A 155 -9.37 -8.39 -0.44
C THR A 155 -9.56 -7.05 0.23
N THR A 156 -8.80 -6.76 1.28
CA THR A 156 -8.80 -5.46 1.95
C THR A 156 -7.45 -4.79 1.78
N GLU A 157 -7.46 -3.50 1.50
CA GLU A 157 -6.27 -2.72 1.20
C GLU A 157 -6.26 -1.45 2.02
N TYR A 158 -5.08 -1.11 2.56
CA TYR A 158 -4.83 0.08 3.35
C TYR A 158 -3.75 0.89 2.64
N LEU A 159 -4.17 1.94 1.96
CA LEU A 159 -3.28 2.88 1.30
C LEU A 159 -2.88 3.94 2.30
N ILE A 160 -1.66 3.82 2.81
CA ILE A 160 -1.09 4.65 3.86
C ILE A 160 -0.14 5.66 3.21
N ALA A 161 -0.57 6.91 3.17
CA ALA A 161 0.24 7.97 2.61
C ALA A 161 1.59 8.11 3.37
N PRO A 162 2.69 8.44 2.67
CA PRO A 162 2.74 8.80 1.26
C PRO A 162 2.95 7.62 0.31
N ASN A 163 3.42 6.43 0.76
CA ASN A 163 4.06 5.49 -0.15
C ASN A 163 3.92 4.01 0.24
N VAL A 164 2.96 3.68 1.10
CA VAL A 164 2.73 2.32 1.58
C VAL A 164 1.35 1.84 1.19
N LEU A 165 1.29 0.60 0.71
CA LEU A 165 0.06 -0.16 0.54
C LEU A 165 0.20 -1.48 1.30
N LEU A 166 -0.70 -1.74 2.25
CA LEU A 166 -0.85 -3.01 2.92
C LEU A 166 -2.11 -3.68 2.40
N THR A 167 -1.96 -4.90 1.89
CA THR A 167 -3.07 -5.67 1.32
C THR A 167 -3.24 -6.96 2.12
N HIS A 168 -4.43 -7.19 2.67
CA HIS A 168 -4.82 -8.47 3.25
C HIS A 168 -5.57 -9.30 2.19
N GLN A 169 -4.97 -10.39 1.79
CA GLN A 169 -5.43 -11.28 0.71
C GLN A 169 -6.22 -12.49 1.24
N VAL A 170 -7.04 -12.27 2.30
CA VAL A 170 -7.82 -13.30 3.00
C VAL A 170 -6.97 -14.21 3.89
N ASP A 171 -5.85 -14.71 3.39
CA ASP A 171 -5.00 -15.68 4.09
C ASP A 171 -3.55 -15.24 4.28
N HIS A 172 -3.18 -14.05 3.79
CA HIS A 172 -1.83 -13.50 3.95
C HIS A 172 -1.81 -11.98 3.80
N ILE A 173 -0.69 -11.38 4.17
CA ILE A 173 -0.44 -9.94 4.03
C ILE A 173 0.62 -9.71 2.95
N GLN A 174 0.34 -8.76 2.07
CA GLN A 174 1.30 -8.17 1.16
C GLN A 174 1.58 -6.74 1.61
N PHE A 175 2.85 -6.40 1.77
CA PHE A 175 3.30 -5.07 2.18
C PHE A 175 4.11 -4.46 1.06
N TRP A 176 3.51 -3.51 0.37
CA TRP A 176 4.10 -2.81 -0.75
C TRP A 176 4.61 -1.44 -0.31
N ARG A 177 5.78 -1.08 -0.79
CA ARG A 177 6.37 0.24 -0.56
C ARG A 177 6.96 0.77 -1.85
N ALA A 178 6.77 2.06 -2.10
CA ALA A 178 7.33 2.71 -3.28
C ALA A 178 8.14 3.96 -2.89
N TYR A 179 9.39 3.99 -3.26
CA TYR A 179 10.32 5.08 -2.90
C TYR A 179 10.81 5.82 -4.13
N PRO A 180 10.85 7.16 -4.12
CA PRO A 180 11.55 7.90 -5.16
C PRO A 180 13.05 7.56 -5.13
N VAL A 181 13.64 7.31 -6.30
CA VAL A 181 15.08 6.98 -6.45
C VAL A 181 15.85 8.15 -7.06
N ASP A 182 15.25 8.81 -8.06
CA ASP A 182 15.85 9.93 -8.78
C ASP A 182 14.77 10.99 -9.04
N GLY A 183 14.52 11.79 -8.02
CA GLY A 183 13.46 12.80 -8.06
C GLY A 183 12.08 12.21 -8.35
N ALA A 184 11.34 12.84 -9.25
CA ALA A 184 9.96 12.45 -9.57
C ALA A 184 9.82 11.41 -10.69
N ASN A 185 10.93 11.03 -11.35
CA ASN A 185 10.88 10.29 -12.61
C ASN A 185 11.20 8.80 -12.49
N ARG A 186 11.67 8.38 -11.32
CA ARG A 186 11.96 6.97 -11.04
C ARG A 186 11.58 6.63 -9.62
N CYS A 187 11.07 5.43 -9.44
CA CYS A 187 10.81 4.88 -8.11
C CYS A 187 11.31 3.44 -8.01
N ARG A 188 11.59 3.02 -6.77
CA ARG A 188 11.83 1.62 -6.41
C ARG A 188 10.59 1.10 -5.71
N VAL A 189 10.04 0.01 -6.21
CA VAL A 189 8.90 -0.69 -5.62
C VAL A 189 9.40 -1.96 -4.95
N GLU A 190 8.94 -2.18 -3.73
CA GLU A 190 9.27 -3.34 -2.90
C GLU A 190 7.98 -4.03 -2.48
N LEU A 191 7.91 -5.34 -2.69
CA LEU A 191 6.88 -6.22 -2.14
C LEU A 191 7.50 -7.08 -1.04
N ASN A 192 6.84 -7.20 0.10
CA ASN A 192 7.15 -8.18 1.14
C ASN A 192 5.87 -8.95 1.45
N VAL A 193 5.97 -10.27 1.58
CA VAL A 193 4.82 -11.14 1.83
C VAL A 193 4.99 -11.86 3.16
N PHE A 194 3.92 -11.86 3.94
CA PHE A 194 3.85 -12.46 5.27
C PHE A 194 2.66 -13.43 5.32
N TRP A 195 2.86 -14.57 5.96
CA TRP A 195 1.88 -15.65 6.06
C TRP A 195 1.65 -16.05 7.51
N PRO A 196 0.40 -16.39 7.92
CA PRO A 196 0.11 -16.86 9.26
C PRO A 196 0.89 -18.13 9.61
N LYS A 197 1.28 -18.29 10.88
CA LYS A 197 1.85 -19.52 11.42
C LYS A 197 0.76 -20.47 11.90
N PRO A 198 1.00 -21.80 11.88
CA PRO A 198 2.20 -22.49 11.37
C PRO A 198 2.20 -22.56 9.85
N LEU A 199 3.39 -22.53 9.26
CA LEU A 199 3.59 -22.72 7.82
C LEU A 199 3.99 -24.18 7.57
N ASP A 200 3.02 -25.00 7.15
CA ASP A 200 3.30 -26.36 6.65
C ASP A 200 3.71 -26.33 5.17
N ALA A 201 4.13 -27.47 4.65
CA ALA A 201 4.64 -27.56 3.28
C ALA A 201 3.61 -27.17 2.21
N GLU A 202 2.30 -27.38 2.45
CA GLU A 202 1.24 -27.00 1.54
C GLU A 202 1.00 -25.49 1.58
N ALA A 203 0.98 -24.89 2.78
CA ALA A 203 0.87 -23.44 2.97
C ALA A 203 2.09 -22.72 2.36
N GLU A 204 3.30 -23.25 2.55
CA GLU A 204 4.52 -22.69 1.94
C GLU A 204 4.46 -22.73 0.41
N ARG A 205 4.04 -23.85 -0.18
CA ARG A 205 3.86 -23.96 -1.63
C ARG A 205 2.83 -22.94 -2.13
N LYS A 206 1.70 -22.78 -1.44
CA LYS A 206 0.65 -21.83 -1.78
C LYS A 206 1.15 -20.38 -1.66
N ALA A 207 1.90 -20.08 -0.60
CA ALA A 207 2.49 -18.77 -0.39
C ALA A 207 3.43 -18.38 -1.56
N ASN A 208 4.34 -19.27 -1.94
CA ASN A 208 5.27 -19.02 -3.05
C ASN A 208 4.53 -18.82 -4.39
N LEU A 209 3.51 -19.63 -4.68
CA LEU A 209 2.69 -19.45 -5.88
C LEU A 209 1.96 -18.09 -5.89
N ASN A 210 1.47 -17.62 -4.74
CA ASN A 210 0.85 -16.29 -4.65
C ASN A 210 1.86 -15.16 -4.87
N VAL A 211 3.07 -15.27 -4.30
CA VAL A 211 4.15 -14.29 -4.53
C VAL A 211 4.48 -14.19 -6.01
N ASP A 212 4.68 -15.34 -6.67
CA ASP A 212 5.02 -15.38 -8.11
C ASP A 212 3.88 -14.81 -8.96
N LEU A 213 2.63 -15.18 -8.67
CA LEU A 213 1.45 -14.69 -9.40
C LEU A 213 1.29 -13.18 -9.28
N VAL A 214 1.26 -12.65 -8.04
CA VAL A 214 1.05 -11.21 -7.84
C VAL A 214 2.19 -10.40 -8.45
N TRP A 215 3.43 -10.88 -8.30
CA TRP A 215 4.59 -10.20 -8.88
C TRP A 215 4.53 -10.21 -10.41
N GLN A 216 4.20 -11.35 -11.02
CA GLN A 216 4.07 -11.46 -12.47
C GLN A 216 2.98 -10.53 -13.00
N VAL A 217 1.77 -10.59 -12.45
CA VAL A 217 0.64 -9.74 -12.87
C VAL A 217 1.03 -8.27 -12.79
N THR A 218 1.53 -7.84 -11.64
CA THR A 218 1.88 -6.44 -11.41
C THR A 218 3.00 -5.97 -12.36
N THR A 219 4.04 -6.78 -12.57
CA THR A 219 5.17 -6.39 -13.42
C THR A 219 4.87 -6.42 -14.90
N GLU A 220 4.05 -7.36 -15.36
CA GLU A 220 3.75 -7.54 -16.79
C GLU A 220 2.55 -6.71 -17.25
N GLU A 221 1.60 -6.40 -16.36
CA GLU A 221 0.36 -5.74 -16.72
C GLU A 221 0.29 -4.29 -16.17
N ASP A 222 0.47 -4.05 -14.86
CA ASP A 222 0.29 -2.73 -14.23
C ASP A 222 1.47 -1.77 -14.46
N PHE A 223 2.69 -2.23 -14.25
CA PHE A 223 3.87 -1.36 -14.35
C PHE A 223 4.06 -0.72 -15.72
N PRO A 224 3.82 -1.43 -16.85
CA PRO A 224 3.85 -0.82 -18.16
C PRO A 224 2.86 0.35 -18.32
N GLN A 225 1.67 0.25 -17.71
CA GLN A 225 0.66 1.33 -17.72
C GLN A 225 1.12 2.53 -16.92
N SER A 226 1.60 2.31 -15.69
CA SER A 226 2.15 3.37 -14.83
C SER A 226 3.27 4.15 -15.52
N ILE A 227 4.17 3.45 -16.21
CA ILE A 227 5.27 4.07 -16.97
C ILE A 227 4.73 4.85 -18.18
N ALA A 228 3.74 4.32 -18.91
CA ALA A 228 3.16 4.98 -20.07
C ALA A 228 2.42 6.27 -19.66
N ILE A 229 1.64 6.25 -18.58
CA ILE A 229 0.95 7.43 -18.04
C ILE A 229 1.98 8.51 -17.67
N HIS A 230 3.03 8.14 -16.92
CA HIS A 230 4.09 9.07 -16.53
C HIS A 230 4.75 9.73 -17.74
N ARG A 231 5.06 8.97 -18.79
CA ARG A 231 5.64 9.49 -20.03
C ARG A 231 4.72 10.49 -20.72
N ASN A 232 3.42 10.26 -20.76
CA ASN A 232 2.46 11.17 -21.37
C ASN A 232 2.38 12.51 -20.61
N LEU A 233 2.37 12.47 -19.26
CA LEU A 233 2.42 13.69 -18.46
C LEU A 233 3.72 14.46 -18.62
N THR A 234 4.86 13.79 -18.55
CA THR A 234 6.18 14.44 -18.66
C THR A 234 6.48 14.98 -20.06
N SER A 235 5.85 14.43 -21.10
CA SER A 235 5.93 14.97 -22.46
C SER A 235 5.12 16.24 -22.66
N GLY A 236 4.22 16.59 -21.74
CA GLY A 236 3.28 17.70 -21.86
C GLY A 236 2.08 17.42 -22.78
N ALA A 237 1.97 16.18 -23.33
CA ALA A 237 0.82 15.78 -24.14
C ALA A 237 -0.46 15.64 -23.31
N LEU A 238 -0.29 15.27 -22.04
CA LEU A 238 -1.36 15.23 -21.04
C LEU A 238 -1.02 16.23 -19.93
N PRO A 239 -1.74 17.36 -19.82
CA PRO A 239 -1.41 18.42 -18.86
C PRO A 239 -1.76 18.04 -17.42
N GLU A 240 -2.77 17.19 -17.23
CA GLU A 240 -3.31 16.79 -15.94
C GLU A 240 -3.97 15.41 -16.02
N LEU A 241 -4.18 14.77 -14.88
CA LEU A 241 -5.00 13.56 -14.74
C LEU A 241 -6.39 13.95 -14.25
N VAL A 242 -7.40 13.27 -14.77
CA VAL A 242 -8.79 13.41 -14.32
C VAL A 242 -9.17 12.15 -13.57
N PHE A 243 -9.58 12.32 -12.30
CA PHE A 243 -10.13 11.23 -11.50
C PHE A 243 -11.65 11.21 -11.62
N GLY A 244 -12.19 10.02 -11.90
CA GLY A 244 -13.62 9.81 -12.00
C GLY A 244 -14.33 9.78 -10.64
N GLN A 245 -15.64 9.94 -10.64
CA GLN A 245 -16.44 9.78 -9.42
C GLN A 245 -16.43 8.35 -8.87
N ASN A 246 -16.11 7.38 -9.72
CA ASN A 246 -15.92 5.98 -9.35
C ASN A 246 -14.50 5.66 -8.82
N GLU A 247 -13.67 6.68 -8.64
CA GLU A 247 -12.29 6.56 -8.15
C GLU A 247 -12.08 7.35 -6.83
N PRO A 248 -12.95 7.21 -5.82
CA PRO A 248 -12.84 8.01 -4.59
C PRO A 248 -11.54 7.77 -3.83
N ALA A 249 -10.97 6.57 -3.91
CA ALA A 249 -9.71 6.28 -3.24
C ALA A 249 -8.54 7.06 -3.81
N LEU A 250 -8.48 7.28 -5.14
CA LEU A 250 -7.50 8.17 -5.77
C LEU A 250 -7.65 9.60 -5.25
N ILE A 251 -8.89 10.09 -5.18
CA ILE A 251 -9.17 11.45 -4.70
C ILE A 251 -8.68 11.60 -3.25
N TYR A 252 -9.03 10.69 -2.34
CA TYR A 252 -8.61 10.75 -0.94
C TYR A 252 -7.11 10.63 -0.78
N TYR A 253 -6.47 9.72 -1.50
CA TYR A 253 -5.02 9.55 -1.45
C TYR A 253 -4.29 10.82 -1.87
N HIS A 254 -4.66 11.41 -3.02
CA HIS A 254 -4.03 12.64 -3.50
C HIS A 254 -4.36 13.86 -2.62
N GLN A 255 -5.53 13.90 -1.97
CA GLN A 255 -5.83 14.91 -0.95
C GLN A 255 -4.90 14.81 0.25
N ASN A 256 -4.63 13.59 0.75
CA ASN A 256 -3.70 13.38 1.85
C ASN A 256 -2.27 13.83 1.47
N ILE A 257 -1.82 13.51 0.25
CA ILE A 257 -0.51 13.98 -0.26
C ILE A 257 -0.49 15.51 -0.38
N ALA A 258 -1.52 16.12 -0.96
CA ALA A 258 -1.61 17.57 -1.13
C ALA A 258 -1.59 18.29 0.23
N LYS A 259 -2.35 17.80 1.21
CA LYS A 259 -2.34 18.28 2.58
C LYS A 259 -0.94 18.22 3.21
N ALA A 260 -0.26 17.08 3.07
CA ALA A 260 1.07 16.86 3.65
C ALA A 260 2.15 17.81 3.07
N ILE A 261 2.05 18.17 1.80
CA ILE A 261 3.01 19.09 1.14
C ILE A 261 2.51 20.54 1.06
N GLY A 262 1.33 20.86 1.62
CA GLY A 262 0.73 22.20 1.57
C GLY A 262 0.39 22.66 0.15
N SER A 263 -0.06 21.75 -0.72
CA SER A 263 -0.40 22.05 -2.12
C SER A 263 -1.91 22.24 -2.31
N ASP A 264 -2.27 23.22 -3.13
CA ASP A 264 -3.63 23.53 -3.57
C ASP A 264 -3.93 23.06 -5.01
N ARG A 265 -3.07 22.23 -5.59
CA ARG A 265 -3.15 21.81 -7.00
C ARG A 265 -4.24 20.79 -7.33
N LEU A 266 -4.96 20.28 -6.33
CA LEU A 266 -6.15 19.47 -6.57
C LEU A 266 -7.33 20.40 -6.88
N ILE A 267 -7.74 20.43 -8.14
CA ILE A 267 -8.82 21.27 -8.61
C ILE A 267 -10.07 20.40 -8.79
N PRO A 268 -11.14 20.62 -8.02
CA PRO A 268 -12.39 19.91 -8.26
C PRO A 268 -12.99 20.40 -9.60
N LEU A 269 -13.15 19.50 -10.57
CA LEU A 269 -13.78 19.80 -11.86
C LEU A 269 -15.30 19.95 -11.73
N VAL A 270 -15.90 19.24 -10.77
CA VAL A 270 -17.33 19.33 -10.44
C VAL A 270 -17.47 19.28 -8.92
N ALA A 271 -18.32 20.12 -8.36
CA ALA A 271 -18.74 19.95 -6.97
C ALA A 271 -19.38 18.56 -6.85
N ILE A 272 -18.83 17.72 -5.95
CA ILE A 272 -19.50 16.46 -5.59
C ILE A 272 -20.80 16.89 -4.90
N THR A 273 -21.89 16.96 -5.66
CA THR A 273 -23.21 17.02 -5.06
C THR A 273 -23.43 15.68 -4.42
N GLU A 274 -23.77 15.64 -3.13
CA GLU A 274 -24.27 14.43 -2.49
C GLU A 274 -25.33 13.84 -3.42
N GLY A 275 -24.98 12.75 -4.08
CA GLY A 275 -25.89 12.08 -5.00
C GLY A 275 -27.08 11.58 -4.20
N ASP A 276 -28.28 11.75 -4.72
CA ASP A 276 -29.53 11.27 -4.12
C ASP A 276 -29.66 9.74 -4.06
N GLY A 277 -28.55 9.02 -4.29
CA GLY A 277 -28.49 7.54 -4.21
C GLY A 277 -29.18 6.82 -5.36
N SER A 278 -29.67 7.54 -6.38
CA SER A 278 -30.28 6.89 -7.55
C SER A 278 -29.22 6.58 -8.61
N PHE A 279 -28.62 5.39 -8.53
CA PHE A 279 -27.92 4.82 -9.67
C PHE A 279 -28.96 4.24 -10.65
N ASP A 280 -29.20 4.95 -11.75
CA ASP A 280 -29.88 4.36 -12.89
C ASP A 280 -28.98 3.25 -13.49
N HIS A 281 -29.28 2.03 -13.15
CA HIS A 281 -28.71 0.86 -13.80
C HIS A 281 -29.28 0.80 -15.22
N ASP A 282 -28.52 1.26 -16.21
CA ASP A 282 -28.76 0.90 -17.62
C ASP A 282 -28.18 -0.50 -17.89
N PRO A 283 -28.98 -1.56 -17.98
CA PRO A 283 -28.48 -2.92 -18.19
C PRO A 283 -28.02 -3.19 -19.62
N LYS A 284 -27.93 -2.18 -20.49
CA LYS A 284 -27.65 -2.34 -21.94
C LYS A 284 -26.31 -1.79 -22.41
N GLY A 285 -25.45 -1.31 -21.52
CA GLY A 285 -24.22 -0.60 -21.87
C GLY A 285 -22.93 -1.42 -21.94
N CYS A 286 -22.95 -2.76 -21.93
CA CYS A 286 -21.76 -3.59 -22.09
C CYS A 286 -21.96 -4.63 -23.20
N THR A 287 -21.60 -4.26 -24.42
CA THR A 287 -21.25 -5.22 -25.48
C THR A 287 -19.77 -5.09 -25.82
#